data_d88932e292199c015c06369e1fc884bd
#
_entry.id   d88932e292199c015c06369e1fc884bd
#
_cell.length_a   1.000
_cell.length_b   1.000
_cell.length_c   1.000
_cell.angle_alpha   90.00
_cell.angle_beta   90.00
_cell.angle_gamma   90.00
#
_symmetry.space_group_name_H-M   'P 1'
#
loop_
_entity.id
_entity.type
_entity.pdbx_description
1 polymer ?
#
loop_
_entity_poly.entity_id
_entity_poly.type
_entity_poly.pdbx_seq_one_letter_code
_entity_poly.pdbx_strand_id
1 'polypeptide(L)'
;MTAQVSTTHLTNILSSARQRTLELLDGLNSEQLVGPKQPILNPMIWEIGHVAWFHEFFILRQEYGNAPLLDRGDLLYDSIAVAHDTRWDLPVYPLVEMKDYMTRVFDQLVDRLDGGLASERDSYLYQFTTFHEDMH
;
A
#
# COMPACT_ATOMS: atom_id res chain seq x y z
N MET A 1 -2.72 1.37 30.98
CA MET A 1 -3.34 2.45 30.16
C MET A 1 -2.53 2.62 28.90
N THR A 2 -3.16 2.42 27.76
CA THR A 2 -2.50 2.58 26.47
C THR A 2 -2.40 4.07 26.14
N ALA A 3 -1.21 4.54 25.76
CA ALA A 3 -1.07 5.91 25.28
C ALA A 3 -1.85 6.07 23.97
N GLN A 4 -2.67 7.11 23.87
CA GLN A 4 -3.40 7.42 22.66
C GLN A 4 -2.45 8.07 21.65
N VAL A 5 -2.58 7.65 20.39
CA VAL A 5 -1.75 8.13 19.30
C VAL A 5 -2.49 9.25 18.56
N SER A 6 -1.81 10.35 18.29
CA SER A 6 -2.41 11.46 17.54
C SER A 6 -2.58 11.10 16.06
N THR A 7 -3.61 11.66 15.44
CA THR A 7 -3.81 11.50 14.00
C THR A 7 -2.67 12.14 13.21
N THR A 8 -2.07 13.20 13.73
CA THR A 8 -0.87 13.82 13.13
C THR A 8 0.29 12.82 13.09
N HIS A 9 0.51 12.07 14.17
CA HIS A 9 1.57 11.05 14.20
C HIS A 9 1.32 9.97 13.14
N LEU A 10 0.09 9.47 13.04
CA LEU A 10 -0.27 8.46 12.04
C LEU A 10 -0.09 8.97 10.62
N THR A 11 -0.50 10.20 10.35
CA THR A 11 -0.28 10.85 9.06
C THR A 11 1.21 10.95 8.74
N ASN A 12 2.03 11.31 9.73
CA ASN A 12 3.47 11.47 9.53
C ASN A 12 4.17 10.14 9.23
N ILE A 13 3.85 9.06 9.94
CA ILE A 13 4.47 7.75 9.67
C ILE A 13 4.02 7.20 8.32
N LEU A 14 2.76 7.39 7.96
CA LEU A 14 2.23 6.98 6.66
C LEU A 14 2.92 7.75 5.53
N SER A 15 3.03 9.08 5.66
CA SER A 15 3.70 9.95 4.68
C SER A 15 5.17 9.59 4.52
N SER A 16 5.86 9.31 5.62
CA SER A 16 7.27 8.95 5.62
C SER A 16 7.50 7.61 4.90
N ALA A 17 6.68 6.61 5.18
CA ALA A 17 6.76 5.31 4.49
C ALA A 17 6.51 5.46 2.99
N ARG A 18 5.49 6.23 2.60
CA ARG A 18 5.19 6.49 1.18
C ARG A 18 6.32 7.24 0.50
N GLN A 19 6.94 8.19 1.17
CA GLN A 19 8.08 8.93 0.63
C GLN A 19 9.25 7.99 0.33
N ARG A 20 9.56 7.07 1.25
CA ARG A 20 10.62 6.07 1.03
C ARG A 20 10.29 5.14 -0.15
N THR A 21 9.05 4.71 -0.25
CA THR A 21 8.59 3.88 -1.38
C THR A 21 8.78 4.60 -2.71
N LEU A 22 8.36 5.86 -2.79
CA LEU A 22 8.49 6.66 -4.02
C LEU A 22 9.96 6.91 -4.40
N GLU A 23 10.82 7.13 -3.41
CA GLU A 23 12.26 7.29 -3.64
C GLU A 23 12.90 6.04 -4.25
N LEU A 24 12.46 4.84 -3.82
CA LEU A 24 12.94 3.59 -4.39
C LEU A 24 12.56 3.41 -5.86
N LEU A 25 11.46 4.01 -6.29
CA LEU A 25 10.99 3.93 -7.68
C LEU A 25 11.65 4.95 -8.59
N ASP A 26 12.25 5.99 -8.03
CA ASP A 26 12.78 7.11 -8.79
C ASP A 26 13.89 6.66 -9.72
N GLY A 27 13.79 7.04 -11.00
CA GLY A 27 14.78 6.71 -12.00
C GLY A 27 14.75 5.30 -12.57
N LEU A 28 13.81 4.44 -12.11
CA LEU A 28 13.71 3.08 -12.65
C LEU A 28 12.98 3.07 -14.00
N ASN A 29 13.52 2.31 -14.96
CA ASN A 29 12.85 2.07 -16.24
C ASN A 29 11.91 0.85 -16.15
N SER A 30 11.20 0.56 -17.27
CA SER A 30 10.22 -0.52 -17.30
C SER A 30 10.84 -1.89 -16.99
N GLU A 31 12.04 -2.16 -17.47
CA GLU A 31 12.72 -3.43 -17.22
C GLU A 31 13.11 -3.57 -15.75
N GLN A 32 13.60 -2.49 -15.15
CA GLN A 32 13.99 -2.47 -13.73
C GLN A 32 12.80 -2.61 -12.81
N LEU A 33 11.63 -2.10 -13.20
CA LEU A 33 10.39 -2.24 -12.44
C LEU A 33 9.91 -3.69 -12.36
N VAL A 34 10.20 -4.48 -13.37
CA VAL A 34 9.87 -5.92 -13.37
C VAL A 34 10.97 -6.72 -12.67
N GLY A 35 12.22 -6.53 -13.08
CA GLY A 35 13.38 -7.22 -12.51
C GLY A 35 13.44 -8.70 -12.81
N PRO A 36 14.49 -9.38 -12.34
CA PRO A 36 14.69 -10.80 -12.59
C PRO A 36 13.75 -11.66 -11.74
N LYS A 37 13.34 -12.80 -12.30
CA LYS A 37 12.51 -13.76 -11.56
C LYS A 37 13.37 -14.58 -10.59
N GLN A 38 13.15 -14.36 -9.30
CA GLN A 38 13.87 -15.06 -8.24
C GLN A 38 12.93 -15.40 -7.07
N PRO A 39 13.21 -16.50 -6.33
CA PRO A 39 12.32 -16.97 -5.26
C PRO A 39 12.09 -15.97 -4.12
N ILE A 40 13.07 -15.09 -3.86
CA ILE A 40 13.04 -14.14 -2.73
C ILE A 40 12.63 -12.74 -3.14
N LEU A 41 12.36 -12.50 -4.42
CA LEU A 41 12.02 -11.18 -4.93
C LEU A 41 10.61 -11.17 -5.51
N ASN A 42 10.06 -9.97 -5.67
CA ASN A 42 8.86 -9.72 -6.46
C ASN A 42 9.16 -8.58 -7.43
N PRO A 43 8.43 -8.49 -8.55
CA PRO A 43 8.55 -7.31 -9.40
C PRO A 43 8.19 -6.05 -8.61
N MET A 44 9.01 -5.00 -8.73
CA MET A 44 8.73 -3.72 -8.04
C MET A 44 7.36 -3.18 -8.42
N ILE A 45 6.98 -3.30 -9.69
CA ILE A 45 5.67 -2.84 -10.18
C ILE A 45 4.52 -3.61 -9.50
N TRP A 46 4.72 -4.87 -9.15
CA TRP A 46 3.75 -5.64 -8.36
C TRP A 46 3.78 -5.21 -6.89
N GLU A 47 4.97 -5.03 -6.32
CA GLU A 47 5.15 -4.65 -4.90
C GLU A 47 4.40 -3.38 -4.55
N ILE A 48 4.50 -2.34 -5.39
CA ILE A 48 3.82 -1.07 -5.10
C ILE A 48 2.30 -1.21 -5.16
N GLY A 49 1.80 -2.02 -6.09
CA GLY A 49 0.38 -2.32 -6.14
C GLY A 49 -0.09 -3.09 -4.91
N HIS A 50 0.69 -4.09 -4.50
CA HIS A 50 0.41 -4.88 -3.31
C HIS A 50 0.39 -4.03 -2.03
N VAL A 51 1.37 -3.14 -1.87
CA VAL A 51 1.46 -2.26 -0.71
C VAL A 51 0.25 -1.32 -0.63
N ALA A 52 -0.11 -0.68 -1.73
CA ALA A 52 -1.28 0.20 -1.78
C ALA A 52 -2.58 -0.60 -1.57
N TRP A 53 -2.69 -1.77 -2.20
CA TRP A 53 -3.83 -2.66 -2.02
C TRP A 53 -4.01 -3.10 -0.56
N PHE A 54 -2.92 -3.37 0.14
CA PHE A 54 -2.94 -3.78 1.54
C PHE A 54 -3.54 -2.69 2.43
N HIS A 55 -3.13 -1.44 2.24
CA HIS A 55 -3.71 -0.30 2.95
C HIS A 55 -5.22 -0.18 2.66
N GLU A 56 -5.59 -0.24 1.40
CA GLU A 56 -6.99 -0.13 0.99
C GLU A 56 -7.83 -1.26 1.57
N PHE A 57 -7.36 -2.48 1.44
CA PHE A 57 -8.10 -3.67 1.86
C PHE A 57 -8.40 -3.66 3.36
N PHE A 58 -7.39 -3.44 4.20
CA PHE A 58 -7.56 -3.54 5.63
C PHE A 58 -8.24 -2.32 6.25
N ILE A 59 -8.02 -1.14 5.74
CA ILE A 59 -8.58 0.09 6.32
C ILE A 59 -9.84 0.53 5.59
N LEU A 60 -9.74 0.89 4.32
CA LEU A 60 -10.87 1.48 3.61
C LEU A 60 -12.00 0.49 3.36
N ARG A 61 -11.67 -0.76 3.05
CA ARG A 61 -12.66 -1.77 2.70
C ARG A 61 -13.17 -2.56 3.91
N GLN A 62 -12.29 -3.21 4.67
CA GLN A 62 -12.71 -4.05 5.79
C GLN A 62 -13.20 -3.23 6.98
N GLU A 63 -12.46 -2.21 7.38
CA GLU A 63 -12.85 -1.43 8.56
C GLU A 63 -13.99 -0.46 8.26
N TYR A 64 -13.95 0.21 7.11
CA TYR A 64 -14.90 1.28 6.79
C TYR A 64 -15.91 0.92 5.70
N GLY A 65 -15.80 -0.25 5.09
CA GLY A 65 -16.80 -0.77 4.15
C GLY A 65 -16.83 -0.07 2.80
N ASN A 66 -15.75 0.61 2.41
CA ASN A 66 -15.70 1.30 1.12
C ASN A 66 -15.65 0.29 -0.04
N ALA A 67 -16.17 0.70 -1.19
CA ALA A 67 -16.04 -0.08 -2.42
C ALA A 67 -14.60 -0.09 -2.92
N PRO A 68 -14.17 -1.16 -3.63
CA PRO A 68 -12.81 -1.20 -4.19
C PRO A 68 -12.52 -0.04 -5.14
N LEU A 69 -11.32 0.52 -5.04
CA LEU A 69 -10.85 1.58 -5.94
C LEU A 69 -10.25 1.02 -7.23
N LEU A 70 -9.93 -0.27 -7.25
CA LEU A 70 -9.23 -0.91 -8.37
C LEU A 70 -9.99 -2.17 -8.77
N ASP A 71 -10.46 -2.25 -10.02
CA ASP A 71 -11.35 -3.33 -10.48
C ASP A 71 -10.78 -4.73 -10.30
N ARG A 72 -9.49 -4.93 -10.56
CA ARG A 72 -8.84 -6.23 -10.49
C ARG A 72 -7.83 -6.32 -9.37
N GLY A 73 -7.94 -5.44 -8.35
CA GLY A 73 -6.96 -5.36 -7.27
C GLY A 73 -6.78 -6.68 -6.54
N ASP A 74 -7.88 -7.32 -6.16
CA ASP A 74 -7.82 -8.59 -5.41
C ASP A 74 -7.27 -9.74 -6.26
N LEU A 75 -7.48 -9.71 -7.56
CA LEU A 75 -6.96 -10.72 -8.48
C LEU A 75 -5.47 -10.55 -8.76
N LEU A 76 -4.96 -9.33 -8.65
CA LEU A 76 -3.58 -9.01 -9.02
C LEU A 76 -2.65 -8.87 -7.82
N TYR A 77 -3.12 -8.31 -6.71
CA TYR A 77 -2.24 -7.81 -5.65
C TYR A 77 -2.39 -8.50 -4.28
N ASP A 78 -3.36 -9.40 -4.13
CA ASP A 78 -3.49 -10.19 -2.91
C ASP A 78 -2.41 -11.28 -2.88
N SER A 79 -1.45 -11.13 -1.96
CA SER A 79 -0.31 -12.05 -1.89
C SER A 79 -0.69 -13.48 -1.49
N ILE A 80 -1.83 -13.67 -0.86
CA ILE A 80 -2.34 -15.00 -0.50
C ILE A 80 -2.96 -15.67 -1.72
N ALA A 81 -3.71 -14.92 -2.52
CA ALA A 81 -4.41 -15.44 -3.68
C ALA A 81 -3.52 -15.57 -4.92
N VAL A 82 -2.44 -14.78 -5.01
CA VAL A 82 -1.58 -14.69 -6.19
C VAL A 82 -0.27 -15.43 -5.94
N ALA A 83 -0.06 -16.53 -6.64
CA ALA A 83 1.15 -17.33 -6.51
C ALA A 83 2.40 -16.51 -6.91
N HIS A 84 3.47 -16.65 -6.13
CA HIS A 84 4.72 -15.92 -6.35
C HIS A 84 5.23 -16.04 -7.79
N ASP A 85 5.26 -17.25 -8.33
CA ASP A 85 5.83 -17.51 -9.67
C ASP A 85 5.08 -16.79 -10.80
N THR A 86 3.82 -16.43 -10.58
CA THR A 86 2.99 -15.81 -11.61
C THR A 86 3.14 -14.28 -11.65
N ARG A 87 3.77 -13.68 -10.66
CA ARG A 87 3.80 -12.21 -10.48
C ARG A 87 4.56 -11.47 -11.59
N TRP A 88 5.45 -12.15 -12.31
CA TRP A 88 6.14 -11.59 -13.47
C TRP A 88 5.29 -11.56 -14.75
N ASP A 89 4.26 -12.41 -14.80
CA ASP A 89 3.42 -12.60 -15.99
C ASP A 89 2.02 -12.03 -15.85
N LEU A 90 1.71 -11.40 -14.71
CA LEU A 90 0.39 -10.83 -14.47
C LEU A 90 0.16 -9.56 -15.31
N PRO A 91 -1.07 -9.31 -15.78
CA PRO A 91 -1.41 -8.07 -16.48
C PRO A 91 -1.57 -6.92 -15.49
N VAL A 92 -0.48 -6.60 -14.78
CA VAL A 92 -0.48 -5.53 -13.77
C VAL A 92 -0.66 -4.16 -14.42
N TYR A 93 -1.17 -3.21 -13.64
CA TYR A 93 -1.36 -1.84 -14.12
C TYR A 93 -0.01 -1.15 -14.35
N PRO A 94 0.07 -0.27 -15.37
CA PRO A 94 1.30 0.52 -15.61
C PRO A 94 1.63 1.44 -14.43
N LEU A 95 2.89 1.85 -14.34
CA LEU A 95 3.38 2.67 -13.22
C LEU A 95 2.56 3.96 -13.03
N VAL A 96 2.18 4.64 -14.10
CA VAL A 96 1.39 5.87 -14.00
C VAL A 96 0.04 5.62 -13.31
N GLU A 97 -0.64 4.53 -13.68
CA GLU A 97 -1.91 4.14 -13.06
C GLU A 97 -1.71 3.68 -11.62
N MET A 98 -0.60 2.98 -11.34
CA MET A 98 -0.27 2.57 -9.98
C MET A 98 0.02 3.76 -9.08
N LYS A 99 0.76 4.75 -9.55
CA LYS A 99 1.01 5.98 -8.78
C LYS A 99 -0.29 6.74 -8.50
N ASP A 100 -1.21 6.79 -9.46
CA ASP A 100 -2.53 7.38 -9.26
C ASP A 100 -3.31 6.61 -8.19
N TYR A 101 -3.35 5.29 -8.28
CA TYR A 101 -4.00 4.44 -7.28
C TYR A 101 -3.39 4.63 -5.89
N MET A 102 -2.07 4.61 -5.79
CA MET A 102 -1.35 4.85 -4.53
C MET A 102 -1.76 6.20 -3.91
N THR A 103 -1.83 7.24 -4.73
CA THR A 103 -2.21 8.58 -4.27
C THR A 103 -3.66 8.62 -3.79
N ARG A 104 -4.57 7.99 -4.53
CA ARG A 104 -5.99 7.93 -4.16
C ARG A 104 -6.20 7.21 -2.83
N VAL A 105 -5.53 6.09 -2.64
CA VAL A 105 -5.58 5.35 -1.37
C VAL A 105 -5.01 6.22 -0.23
N PHE A 106 -3.85 6.80 -0.45
CA PHE A 106 -3.19 7.65 0.54
C PHE A 106 -4.08 8.83 0.96
N ASP A 107 -4.64 9.54 -0.01
CA ASP A 107 -5.48 10.71 0.27
C ASP A 107 -6.71 10.33 1.08
N GLN A 108 -7.34 9.20 0.78
CA GLN A 108 -8.49 8.72 1.54
C GLN A 108 -8.10 8.30 2.96
N LEU A 109 -6.93 7.69 3.15
CA LEU A 109 -6.43 7.35 4.48
C LEU A 109 -6.19 8.60 5.33
N VAL A 110 -5.56 9.62 4.74
CA VAL A 110 -5.27 10.88 5.44
C VAL A 110 -6.56 11.64 5.77
N ASP A 111 -7.50 11.67 4.82
CA ASP A 111 -8.79 12.37 5.01
C ASP A 111 -9.61 11.78 6.17
N ARG A 112 -9.43 10.51 6.47
CA ARG A 112 -10.10 9.87 7.60
C ARG A 112 -9.48 10.23 8.95
N LEU A 113 -8.26 10.73 8.95
CA LEU A 113 -7.55 11.11 10.17
C LEU A 113 -7.82 12.58 10.47
N ASP A 114 -9.04 12.89 10.91
CA ASP A 114 -9.36 14.24 11.41
C ASP A 114 -8.48 14.55 12.62
N GLY A 115 -8.13 15.82 12.81
CA GLY A 115 -7.23 16.21 13.87
C GLY A 115 -7.61 15.68 15.26
N GLY A 116 -6.63 15.44 16.12
CA GLY A 116 -6.82 14.99 17.49
C GLY A 116 -6.20 13.64 17.78
N LEU A 117 -6.90 12.79 18.53
CA LEU A 117 -6.44 11.45 18.91
C LEU A 117 -7.16 10.39 18.09
N ALA A 118 -6.39 9.41 17.60
CA ALA A 118 -6.94 8.28 16.87
C ALA A 118 -7.61 7.29 17.83
N SER A 119 -8.62 6.56 17.32
CA SER A 119 -9.15 5.41 18.03
C SER A 119 -8.07 4.33 18.17
N GLU A 120 -8.23 3.40 19.13
CA GLU A 120 -7.28 2.28 19.26
C GLU A 120 -7.25 1.44 17.98
N ARG A 121 -8.41 1.25 17.35
CA ARG A 121 -8.51 0.48 16.11
C ARG A 121 -7.77 1.15 14.95
N ASP A 122 -7.97 2.45 14.76
CA ASP A 122 -7.26 3.20 13.72
C ASP A 122 -5.77 3.25 14.01
N SER A 123 -5.38 3.47 15.27
CA SER A 123 -3.97 3.45 15.66
C SER A 123 -3.31 2.12 15.29
N TYR A 124 -3.96 1.01 15.62
CA TYR A 124 -3.45 -0.33 15.29
C TYR A 124 -3.36 -0.53 13.77
N LEU A 125 -4.44 -0.27 13.05
CA LEU A 125 -4.50 -0.55 11.61
C LEU A 125 -3.53 0.31 10.82
N TYR A 126 -3.44 1.60 11.11
CA TYR A 126 -2.52 2.50 10.39
C TYR A 126 -1.07 2.14 10.65
N GLN A 127 -0.71 1.77 11.87
CA GLN A 127 0.65 1.32 12.18
C GLN A 127 0.94 -0.03 11.52
N PHE A 128 -0.02 -0.96 11.55
CA PHE A 128 0.13 -2.28 10.93
C PHE A 128 0.38 -2.17 9.42
N THR A 129 -0.43 -1.41 8.71
CA THR A 129 -0.29 -1.27 7.25
C THR A 129 0.94 -0.45 6.87
N THR A 130 1.34 0.50 7.69
CA THR A 130 2.57 1.27 7.48
C THR A 130 3.81 0.39 7.66
N PHE A 131 3.86 -0.45 8.69
CA PHE A 131 4.93 -1.44 8.85
C PHE A 131 5.00 -2.38 7.66
N HIS A 132 3.85 -2.80 7.15
CA HIS A 132 3.80 -3.66 5.96
C HIS A 132 4.43 -2.96 4.75
N GLU A 133 4.14 -1.69 4.54
CA GLU A 133 4.78 -0.93 3.46
C GLU A 133 6.30 -0.88 3.63
N ASP A 134 6.78 -0.61 4.83
CA ASP A 134 8.21 -0.56 5.12
C ASP A 134 8.90 -1.93 4.97
N MET A 135 8.18 -3.03 5.16
CA MET A 135 8.71 -4.39 4.96
C MET A 135 8.93 -4.73 3.48
N HIS A 136 8.18 -4.13 2.60
CA HIS A 136 8.29 -4.34 1.16
C HIS A 136 9.07 -3.23 0.50
#